data_b2403f84c57b62f63913effa7f9d2e6c
#
_entry.id   b2403f84c57b62f63913effa7f9d2e6c
#
_cell.length_a   1.000
_cell.length_b   1.000
_cell.length_c   1.000
_cell.angle_alpha   90.00
_cell.angle_beta   90.00
_cell.angle_gamma   90.00
#
_symmetry.space_group_name_H-M   'P 1'
#
loop_
_entity.id
_entity.type
_entity.pdbx_description
1 polymer ?
#
loop_
_entity_poly.entity_id
_entity_poly.type
_entity_poly.pdbx_seq_one_letter_code
_entity_poly.pdbx_strand_id
1 'polypeptide(L)'
;MRRSAWYLLVLWAASLVCVPAATAQEDVYYARCNLKVIDGNEITWINWQAAPTFVPVGTKLQVTRKTDTASLVDPGTKATYTLDIGAEGDAYLEKFVTRRPVDIAQFSAEVQANIRQAVAKVGMTKEQVYIAMGPPTNVGKERTNKMTYDQIVASNLWVYARRRFGKNIGVAFDPATGLVNRTEGIWGKD
;
A
#
# COMPACT_ATOMS: atom_id res chain seq x y z
N MET A 1 76.45 -30.18 -35.09
CA MET A 1 74.98 -30.07 -35.31
C MET A 1 74.34 -29.71 -34.03
N ARG A 2 73.96 -28.44 -33.79
CA ARG A 2 73.32 -27.91 -32.60
C ARG A 2 71.88 -27.57 -32.97
N ARG A 3 70.88 -28.24 -32.35
CA ARG A 3 69.44 -27.92 -32.51
C ARG A 3 69.08 -26.96 -31.39
N SER A 4 68.75 -25.72 -31.71
CA SER A 4 68.18 -24.73 -30.78
C SER A 4 66.67 -24.96 -30.66
N ALA A 5 66.19 -25.27 -29.46
CA ALA A 5 64.76 -25.34 -29.15
C ALA A 5 64.30 -23.95 -28.67
N TRP A 6 63.35 -23.39 -29.38
CA TRP A 6 62.67 -22.15 -29.01
C TRP A 6 61.43 -22.50 -28.20
N TYR A 7 61.42 -22.11 -26.92
CA TYR A 7 60.23 -22.20 -26.08
C TYR A 7 59.37 -20.93 -26.22
N LEU A 8 58.20 -21.07 -26.82
CA LEU A 8 57.20 -20.02 -26.85
C LEU A 8 56.44 -20.00 -25.50
N LEU A 9 56.72 -19.01 -24.69
CA LEU A 9 55.96 -18.70 -23.48
C LEU A 9 54.68 -17.97 -23.87
N VAL A 10 53.55 -18.69 -23.81
CA VAL A 10 52.19 -18.09 -23.97
C VAL A 10 51.76 -17.53 -22.63
N LEU A 11 51.84 -16.22 -22.48
CA LEU A 11 51.24 -15.49 -21.32
C LEU A 11 49.72 -15.41 -21.48
N TRP A 12 49.02 -16.19 -20.67
CA TRP A 12 47.58 -16.03 -20.49
C TRP A 12 47.31 -14.84 -19.57
N ALA A 13 46.86 -13.73 -20.11
CA ALA A 13 46.33 -12.60 -19.36
C ALA A 13 44.90 -12.93 -18.94
N ALA A 14 44.68 -13.33 -17.70
CA ALA A 14 43.37 -13.49 -17.12
C ALA A 14 42.75 -12.10 -16.88
N SER A 15 41.91 -11.66 -17.80
CA SER A 15 41.10 -10.46 -17.61
C SER A 15 40.04 -10.73 -16.54
N LEU A 16 40.24 -10.20 -15.33
CA LEU A 16 39.19 -10.13 -14.30
C LEU A 16 38.09 -9.19 -14.82
N VAL A 17 37.01 -9.76 -15.33
CA VAL A 17 35.77 -9.03 -15.61
C VAL A 17 35.14 -8.74 -14.27
N CYS A 18 35.32 -7.52 -13.74
CA CYS A 18 34.59 -7.02 -12.60
C CYS A 18 33.13 -6.81 -13.04
N VAL A 19 32.27 -7.79 -12.79
CA VAL A 19 30.82 -7.64 -12.98
C VAL A 19 30.34 -6.68 -11.88
N PRO A 20 29.83 -5.48 -12.21
CA PRO A 20 29.24 -4.61 -11.20
C PRO A 20 28.12 -5.38 -10.54
N ALA A 21 28.17 -5.55 -9.21
CA ALA A 21 27.04 -6.04 -8.44
C ALA A 21 25.87 -5.10 -8.75
N ALA A 22 24.82 -5.62 -9.37
CA ALA A 22 23.59 -4.90 -9.57
C ALA A 22 23.09 -4.53 -8.16
N THR A 23 23.28 -3.28 -7.76
CA THR A 23 22.67 -2.73 -6.56
C THR A 23 21.17 -2.86 -6.80
N ALA A 24 20.52 -3.76 -6.04
CA ALA A 24 19.08 -3.86 -6.02
C ALA A 24 18.57 -2.44 -5.71
N GLN A 25 17.97 -1.80 -6.68
CA GLN A 25 17.40 -0.47 -6.52
C GLN A 25 16.26 -0.64 -5.52
N GLU A 26 16.47 -0.14 -4.29
CA GLU A 26 15.43 -0.16 -3.27
C GLU A 26 14.24 0.62 -3.80
N ASP A 27 13.15 -0.08 -4.03
CA ASP A 27 11.90 0.50 -4.53
C ASP A 27 11.28 1.38 -3.45
N VAL A 28 11.41 2.69 -3.62
CA VAL A 28 10.82 3.69 -2.73
C VAL A 28 9.36 3.88 -3.07
N TYR A 29 8.52 3.73 -2.06
CA TYR A 29 7.10 3.98 -2.09
C TYR A 29 6.67 4.93 -0.97
N TYR A 30 5.41 5.31 -1.01
CA TYR A 30 4.75 6.10 0.03
C TYR A 30 3.44 5.42 0.41
N ALA A 31 3.07 5.43 1.69
CA ALA A 31 1.77 4.96 2.13
C ALA A 31 0.68 5.76 1.40
N ARG A 32 -0.16 5.07 0.62
CA ARG A 32 -1.26 5.69 -0.15
C ARG A 32 -2.37 6.20 0.77
N CYS A 33 -2.53 5.55 1.91
CA CYS A 33 -3.57 5.81 2.90
C CYS A 33 -3.04 5.51 4.30
N ASN A 34 -3.85 5.75 5.32
CA ASN A 34 -3.55 5.30 6.67
C ASN A 34 -3.63 3.77 6.74
N LEU A 35 -2.47 3.09 6.82
CA LEU A 35 -2.37 1.64 6.86
C LEU A 35 -2.53 1.14 8.29
N LYS A 36 -3.63 0.44 8.57
CA LYS A 36 -3.95 -0.03 9.92
C LYS A 36 -3.05 -1.20 10.33
N VAL A 37 -2.37 -1.04 11.47
CA VAL A 37 -1.46 -2.04 12.01
C VAL A 37 -2.15 -2.85 13.10
N ILE A 38 -2.06 -4.15 12.98
CA ILE A 38 -2.58 -5.11 13.96
C ILE A 38 -1.45 -6.02 14.45
N ASP A 39 -1.64 -6.61 15.62
CA ASP A 39 -0.74 -7.61 16.21
C ASP A 39 0.76 -7.20 16.19
N GLY A 40 1.00 -5.90 16.38
CA GLY A 40 2.32 -5.28 16.48
C GLY A 40 2.91 -4.81 15.15
N ASN A 41 2.82 -5.57 14.07
CA ASN A 41 3.44 -5.22 12.80
C ASN A 41 2.70 -5.76 11.55
N GLU A 42 1.51 -6.29 11.70
CA GLU A 42 0.75 -6.82 10.56
C GLU A 42 -0.19 -5.75 9.98
N ILE A 43 -0.23 -5.68 8.66
CA ILE A 43 -1.18 -4.90 7.87
C ILE A 43 -1.86 -5.88 6.93
N THR A 44 -3.18 -5.99 7.02
CA THR A 44 -3.92 -6.94 6.18
C THR A 44 -4.68 -6.21 5.06
N TRP A 45 -5.06 -6.94 4.02
CA TRP A 45 -5.83 -6.40 2.90
C TRP A 45 -7.18 -5.80 3.34
N ILE A 46 -7.72 -6.21 4.49
CA ILE A 46 -8.95 -5.67 5.06
C ILE A 46 -8.79 -4.23 5.55
N ASN A 47 -7.57 -3.83 5.93
CA ASN A 47 -7.28 -2.53 6.57
C ASN A 47 -8.24 -2.24 7.74
N TRP A 48 -8.25 -3.10 8.75
CA TRP A 48 -9.17 -3.14 9.87
C TRP A 48 -9.37 -1.79 10.53
N GLN A 49 -10.61 -1.29 10.56
CA GLN A 49 -10.95 -0.11 11.33
C GLN A 49 -10.92 -0.43 12.84
N ALA A 50 -10.77 0.58 13.68
CA ALA A 50 -10.55 0.40 15.13
C ALA A 50 -9.26 -0.38 15.48
N ALA A 51 -8.28 -0.47 14.58
CA ALA A 51 -6.92 -0.87 14.94
C ALA A 51 -6.28 0.22 15.83
N PRO A 52 -5.44 -0.16 16.81
CA PRO A 52 -4.89 0.79 17.78
C PRO A 52 -3.91 1.78 17.17
N THR A 53 -3.24 1.38 16.10
CA THR A 53 -2.19 2.18 15.43
C THR A 53 -2.31 2.06 13.92
N PHE A 54 -1.66 2.98 13.22
CA PHE A 54 -1.53 2.92 11.76
C PHE A 54 -0.25 3.62 11.30
N VAL A 55 0.24 3.22 10.14
CA VAL A 55 1.26 3.96 9.39
C VAL A 55 0.55 5.12 8.70
N PRO A 56 0.92 6.39 8.99
CA PRO A 56 0.27 7.54 8.38
C PRO A 56 0.41 7.57 6.86
N VAL A 57 -0.60 8.09 6.18
CA VAL A 57 -0.53 8.40 4.75
C VAL A 57 0.69 9.28 4.45
N GLY A 58 1.34 9.04 3.32
CA GLY A 58 2.54 9.77 2.89
C GLY A 58 3.84 9.31 3.55
N THR A 59 3.81 8.39 4.52
CA THR A 59 5.03 7.79 5.08
C THR A 59 5.85 7.15 3.98
N LYS A 60 7.14 7.52 3.88
CA LYS A 60 8.09 6.91 2.96
C LYS A 60 8.39 5.48 3.41
N LEU A 61 8.36 4.53 2.47
CA LEU A 61 8.51 3.11 2.74
C LEU A 61 9.46 2.47 1.71
N GLN A 62 10.34 1.62 2.19
CA GLN A 62 11.07 0.66 1.37
C GLN A 62 10.22 -0.61 1.27
N VAL A 63 9.92 -1.05 0.05
CA VAL A 63 9.00 -2.17 -0.18
C VAL A 63 9.75 -3.32 -0.82
N THR A 64 9.71 -4.48 -0.16
CA THR A 64 10.19 -5.75 -0.73
C THR A 64 8.98 -6.66 -0.91
N ARG A 65 8.65 -6.94 -2.16
CA ARG A 65 7.51 -7.78 -2.52
C ARG A 65 7.84 -9.26 -2.50
N LYS A 66 6.89 -10.05 -2.05
CA LYS A 66 6.80 -11.50 -2.22
C LYS A 66 5.61 -11.81 -3.14
N THR A 67 4.99 -12.96 -3.04
CA THR A 67 3.85 -13.38 -3.88
C THR A 67 2.60 -12.54 -3.61
N ASP A 68 2.00 -12.75 -2.45
CA ASP A 68 0.75 -12.13 -1.97
C ASP A 68 0.97 -11.21 -0.76
N THR A 69 2.22 -11.02 -0.37
CA THR A 69 2.64 -10.18 0.74
C THR A 69 3.74 -9.21 0.34
N ALA A 70 3.96 -8.19 1.14
CA ALA A 70 5.10 -7.29 1.04
C ALA A 70 5.67 -6.97 2.42
N SER A 71 6.99 -6.84 2.50
CA SER A 71 7.65 -6.24 3.65
C SER A 71 7.76 -4.74 3.42
N LEU A 72 7.29 -3.95 4.37
CA LEU A 72 7.37 -2.49 4.36
C LEU A 72 8.32 -2.05 5.47
N VAL A 73 9.36 -1.30 5.12
CA VAL A 73 10.29 -0.75 6.10
C VAL A 73 10.18 0.77 6.07
N ASP A 74 9.87 1.36 7.22
CA ASP A 74 9.96 2.81 7.41
C ASP A 74 11.43 3.19 7.68
N PRO A 75 12.12 3.88 6.78
CA PRO A 75 13.53 4.23 6.97
C PRO A 75 13.74 5.25 8.10
N GLY A 76 12.71 6.02 8.48
CA GLY A 76 12.77 7.00 9.56
C GLY A 76 12.76 6.35 10.94
N THR A 77 11.81 5.44 11.19
CA THR A 77 11.63 4.78 12.49
C THR A 77 12.30 3.41 12.58
N LYS A 78 12.76 2.85 11.43
CA LYS A 78 13.27 1.47 11.30
C LYS A 78 12.20 0.40 11.58
N ALA A 79 10.94 0.78 11.70
CA ALA A 79 9.85 -0.16 11.87
C ALA A 79 9.66 -0.99 10.59
N THR A 80 9.39 -2.28 10.78
CA THR A 80 9.13 -3.22 9.68
C THR A 80 7.73 -3.79 9.84
N TYR A 81 6.97 -3.75 8.75
CA TYR A 81 5.61 -4.27 8.70
C TYR A 81 5.49 -5.37 7.65
N THR A 82 4.65 -6.34 7.92
CA THR A 82 4.22 -7.34 6.93
C THR A 82 2.85 -6.94 6.40
N LEU A 83 2.76 -6.71 5.09
CA LEU A 83 1.52 -6.37 4.40
C LEU A 83 0.99 -7.58 3.64
N ASP A 84 -0.21 -8.04 3.97
CA ASP A 84 -1.02 -8.93 3.15
C ASP A 84 -1.79 -8.09 2.11
N ILE A 85 -1.46 -8.25 0.84
CA ILE A 85 -2.08 -7.49 -0.26
C ILE A 85 -3.36 -8.12 -0.80
N GLY A 86 -3.72 -9.32 -0.33
CA GLY A 86 -4.97 -10.03 -0.67
C GLY A 86 -4.95 -10.81 -1.98
N ALA A 87 -4.06 -10.50 -2.90
CA ALA A 87 -3.83 -11.21 -4.16
C ALA A 87 -2.44 -10.87 -4.72
N GLU A 88 -1.97 -11.68 -5.66
CA GLU A 88 -0.67 -11.47 -6.29
C GLU A 88 -0.67 -10.29 -7.27
N GLY A 89 0.45 -9.60 -7.32
CA GLY A 89 0.74 -8.63 -8.36
C GLY A 89 0.82 -7.17 -7.89
N ASP A 90 1.49 -6.36 -8.71
CA ASP A 90 1.73 -4.94 -8.41
C ASP A 90 0.43 -4.14 -8.35
N ALA A 91 -0.54 -4.48 -9.18
CA ALA A 91 -1.86 -3.84 -9.21
C ALA A 91 -2.60 -3.95 -7.86
N TYR A 92 -2.34 -5.01 -7.08
CA TYR A 92 -2.94 -5.16 -5.75
C TYR A 92 -2.14 -4.45 -4.66
N LEU A 93 -0.81 -4.36 -4.82
CA LEU A 93 0.05 -3.58 -3.93
C LEU A 93 -0.30 -2.08 -3.97
N GLU A 94 -0.68 -1.58 -5.13
CA GLU A 94 -1.08 -0.17 -5.31
C GLU A 94 -2.29 0.28 -4.49
N LYS A 95 -3.06 -0.65 -3.95
CA LYS A 95 -4.11 -0.32 -2.96
C LYS A 95 -3.54 0.34 -1.70
N PHE A 96 -2.31 0.00 -1.33
CA PHE A 96 -1.71 0.36 -0.04
C PHE A 96 -0.58 1.37 -0.17
N VAL A 97 0.19 1.28 -1.24
CA VAL A 97 1.35 2.14 -1.46
C VAL A 97 1.34 2.74 -2.86
N THR A 98 2.05 3.82 -3.03
CA THR A 98 2.19 4.54 -4.31
C THR A 98 3.61 5.02 -4.49
N ARG A 99 4.05 5.18 -5.73
CA ARG A 99 5.36 5.74 -6.05
C ARG A 99 5.42 7.26 -5.93
N ARG A 100 4.28 7.94 -5.88
CA ARG A 100 4.18 9.38 -5.74
C ARG A 100 3.86 9.75 -4.29
N PRO A 101 4.52 10.76 -3.72
CA PRO A 101 4.13 11.28 -2.41
C PRO A 101 2.65 11.69 -2.40
N VAL A 102 1.95 11.34 -1.32
CA VAL A 102 0.58 11.80 -1.09
C VAL A 102 0.67 13.07 -0.23
N ASP A 103 0.33 14.21 -0.84
CA ASP A 103 0.29 15.48 -0.13
C ASP A 103 -1.14 15.80 0.32
N ILE A 104 -1.35 15.78 1.63
CA ILE A 104 -2.65 16.14 2.22
C ILE A 104 -2.78 17.64 2.48
N ALA A 105 -1.71 18.44 2.34
CA ALA A 105 -1.75 19.87 2.60
C ALA A 105 -2.60 20.63 1.56
N GLN A 106 -2.83 20.03 0.39
CA GLN A 106 -3.72 20.56 -0.64
C GLN A 106 -5.22 20.57 -0.24
N PHE A 107 -5.60 19.81 0.79
CA PHE A 107 -6.98 19.74 1.26
C PHE A 107 -7.27 20.78 2.34
N SER A 108 -8.56 21.07 2.57
CA SER A 108 -8.98 21.97 3.66
C SER A 108 -8.53 21.45 5.03
N ALA A 109 -8.38 22.34 6.00
CA ALA A 109 -7.98 21.97 7.36
C ALA A 109 -8.91 20.93 8.00
N GLU A 110 -10.20 20.97 7.71
CA GLU A 110 -11.20 20.01 8.16
C GLU A 110 -10.94 18.63 7.56
N VAL A 111 -10.71 18.54 6.25
CA VAL A 111 -10.41 17.27 5.55
C VAL A 111 -9.10 16.69 6.06
N GLN A 112 -8.07 17.54 6.25
CA GLN A 112 -6.80 17.09 6.85
C GLN A 112 -7.01 16.49 8.26
N ALA A 113 -7.85 17.13 9.09
CA ALA A 113 -8.17 16.62 10.42
C ALA A 113 -8.88 15.25 10.35
N ASN A 114 -9.85 15.11 9.44
CA ASN A 114 -10.56 13.85 9.23
C ASN A 114 -9.60 12.73 8.75
N ILE A 115 -8.67 13.07 7.85
CA ILE A 115 -7.63 12.12 7.39
C ILE A 115 -6.74 11.68 8.57
N ARG A 116 -6.24 12.61 9.39
CA ARG A 116 -5.42 12.27 10.57
C ARG A 116 -6.16 11.44 11.60
N GLN A 117 -7.49 11.57 11.68
CA GLN A 117 -8.35 10.77 12.54
C GLN A 117 -8.78 9.45 11.90
N ALA A 118 -8.43 9.22 10.64
CA ALA A 118 -8.82 8.06 9.84
C ALA A 118 -10.35 7.85 9.78
N VAL A 119 -11.11 8.91 9.54
CA VAL A 119 -12.57 8.91 9.46
C VAL A 119 -13.08 9.49 8.14
N ALA A 120 -14.21 8.96 7.67
CA ALA A 120 -14.96 9.53 6.56
C ALA A 120 -16.06 10.47 7.10
N LYS A 121 -16.30 11.56 6.39
CA LYS A 121 -17.36 12.53 6.66
C LYS A 121 -18.14 12.85 5.39
N VAL A 122 -19.40 13.24 5.55
CA VAL A 122 -20.24 13.74 4.45
C VAL A 122 -19.53 14.91 3.77
N GLY A 123 -19.57 14.95 2.44
CA GLY A 123 -18.90 15.94 1.61
C GLY A 123 -17.45 15.62 1.19
N MET A 124 -16.80 14.61 1.80
CA MET A 124 -15.49 14.16 1.33
C MET A 124 -15.60 13.45 -0.02
N THR A 125 -14.56 13.57 -0.85
CA THR A 125 -14.43 12.79 -2.10
C THR A 125 -14.02 11.35 -1.83
N LYS A 126 -14.19 10.47 -2.83
CA LYS A 126 -13.70 9.08 -2.76
C LYS A 126 -12.21 9.02 -2.45
N GLU A 127 -11.40 9.86 -3.10
CA GLU A 127 -9.96 9.95 -2.85
C GLU A 127 -9.66 10.31 -1.40
N GLN A 128 -10.30 11.34 -0.86
CA GLN A 128 -10.11 11.78 0.52
C GLN A 128 -10.49 10.69 1.54
N VAL A 129 -11.60 9.97 1.29
CA VAL A 129 -12.01 8.84 2.13
C VAL A 129 -10.99 7.69 2.02
N TYR A 130 -10.51 7.39 0.82
CA TYR A 130 -9.50 6.34 0.63
C TYR A 130 -8.19 6.68 1.35
N ILE A 131 -7.74 7.91 1.24
CA ILE A 131 -6.54 8.40 1.96
C ILE A 131 -6.74 8.26 3.49
N ALA A 132 -7.93 8.60 4.00
CA ALA A 132 -8.24 8.54 5.43
C ALA A 132 -8.36 7.10 5.95
N MET A 133 -9.12 6.26 5.25
CA MET A 133 -9.57 4.96 5.77
C MET A 133 -8.92 3.76 5.08
N GLY A 134 -8.27 3.96 3.93
CA GLY A 134 -7.66 2.91 3.12
C GLY A 134 -8.68 2.08 2.33
N PRO A 135 -8.26 0.91 1.80
CA PRO A 135 -9.14 0.03 1.07
C PRO A 135 -10.28 -0.49 1.96
N PRO A 136 -11.54 -0.44 1.50
CA PRO A 136 -12.65 -1.05 2.21
C PRO A 136 -12.57 -2.58 2.16
N THR A 137 -13.23 -3.26 3.06
CA THR A 137 -13.37 -4.72 3.04
C THR A 137 -14.23 -5.19 1.89
N ASN A 138 -15.31 -4.45 1.62
CA ASN A 138 -16.25 -4.74 0.55
C ASN A 138 -16.62 -3.47 -0.22
N VAL A 139 -16.92 -3.64 -1.50
CA VAL A 139 -17.64 -2.69 -2.33
C VAL A 139 -19.01 -3.28 -2.67
N GLY A 140 -20.08 -2.67 -2.17
CA GLY A 140 -21.38 -3.33 -2.18
C GLY A 140 -21.32 -4.67 -1.45
N LYS A 141 -21.57 -5.77 -2.17
CA LYS A 141 -21.51 -7.15 -1.65
C LYS A 141 -20.19 -7.87 -1.95
N GLU A 142 -19.33 -7.30 -2.77
CA GLU A 142 -18.11 -7.96 -3.26
C GLU A 142 -16.91 -7.64 -2.36
N ARG A 143 -16.08 -8.65 -2.07
CA ARG A 143 -14.86 -8.49 -1.28
C ARG A 143 -13.74 -7.89 -2.13
N THR A 144 -12.97 -6.98 -1.52
CA THR A 144 -11.93 -6.23 -2.25
C THR A 144 -10.56 -6.90 -2.31
N ASN A 145 -10.41 -8.09 -1.73
CA ASN A 145 -9.13 -8.80 -1.72
C ASN A 145 -8.55 -9.05 -3.13
N LYS A 146 -9.43 -9.25 -4.13
CA LYS A 146 -9.06 -9.44 -5.54
C LYS A 146 -9.38 -8.23 -6.43
N MET A 147 -9.58 -7.06 -5.85
CA MET A 147 -9.83 -5.83 -6.61
C MET A 147 -8.59 -4.94 -6.62
N THR A 148 -8.38 -4.25 -7.73
CA THR A 148 -7.38 -3.18 -7.85
C THR A 148 -7.89 -1.88 -7.21
N TYR A 149 -7.00 -0.90 -7.05
CA TYR A 149 -7.37 0.44 -6.58
C TYR A 149 -8.49 1.05 -7.44
N ASP A 150 -8.35 1.01 -8.77
CA ASP A 150 -9.32 1.61 -9.69
C ASP A 150 -10.69 0.95 -9.63
N GLN A 151 -10.74 -0.39 -9.49
CA GLN A 151 -11.98 -1.13 -9.32
C GLN A 151 -12.72 -0.74 -8.03
N ILE A 152 -11.97 -0.52 -6.94
CA ILE A 152 -12.54 -0.07 -5.67
C ILE A 152 -13.13 1.34 -5.83
N VAL A 153 -12.38 2.28 -6.40
CA VAL A 153 -12.78 3.69 -6.56
C VAL A 153 -13.98 3.84 -7.50
N ALA A 154 -14.16 2.92 -8.46
CA ALA A 154 -15.33 2.92 -9.33
C ALA A 154 -16.66 2.71 -8.58
N SER A 155 -16.66 2.05 -7.41
CA SER A 155 -17.87 1.76 -6.64
C SER A 155 -18.36 2.98 -5.83
N ASN A 156 -19.67 3.07 -5.63
CA ASN A 156 -20.31 4.12 -4.82
C ASN A 156 -20.73 3.67 -3.41
N LEU A 157 -20.42 2.43 -3.01
CA LEU A 157 -20.70 1.92 -1.67
C LEU A 157 -19.52 1.15 -1.15
N TRP A 158 -18.89 1.68 -0.10
CA TRP A 158 -17.75 1.07 0.57
C TRP A 158 -18.13 0.61 1.97
N VAL A 159 -17.69 -0.59 2.34
CA VAL A 159 -17.94 -1.17 3.67
C VAL A 159 -16.60 -1.53 4.31
N TYR A 160 -16.38 -1.03 5.50
CA TYR A 160 -15.18 -1.23 6.29
C TYR A 160 -15.45 -2.11 7.49
N ALA A 161 -14.71 -3.20 7.63
CA ALA A 161 -14.82 -4.06 8.80
C ALA A 161 -14.14 -3.44 10.02
N ARG A 162 -14.71 -3.69 11.20
CA ARG A 162 -14.08 -3.40 12.50
C ARG A 162 -13.51 -4.68 13.10
N ARG A 163 -12.35 -4.54 13.73
CA ARG A 163 -11.75 -5.66 14.47
C ARG A 163 -12.50 -5.88 15.78
N ARG A 164 -12.81 -7.14 16.08
CA ARG A 164 -13.40 -7.70 17.31
C ARG A 164 -14.88 -7.41 17.53
N PHE A 165 -15.27 -6.19 17.84
CA PHE A 165 -16.68 -5.88 18.17
C PHE A 165 -17.08 -4.57 17.52
N GLY A 166 -18.28 -4.54 16.99
CA GLY A 166 -18.88 -3.36 16.40
C GLY A 166 -19.41 -3.60 15.00
N LYS A 167 -20.38 -2.79 14.62
CA LYS A 167 -20.97 -2.83 13.29
C LYS A 167 -19.97 -2.28 12.28
N ASN A 168 -19.96 -2.83 11.06
CA ASN A 168 -19.18 -2.31 9.96
C ASN A 168 -19.48 -0.83 9.70
N ILE A 169 -18.50 -0.11 9.15
CA ILE A 169 -18.69 1.28 8.74
C ILE A 169 -19.03 1.29 7.25
N GLY A 170 -20.24 1.75 6.90
CA GLY A 170 -20.60 1.98 5.51
C GLY A 170 -20.31 3.42 5.11
N VAL A 171 -19.83 3.63 3.88
CA VAL A 171 -19.67 4.94 3.25
C VAL A 171 -20.34 4.89 1.88
N ALA A 172 -21.40 5.66 1.71
CA ALA A 172 -22.08 5.79 0.43
C ALA A 172 -21.71 7.11 -0.23
N PHE A 173 -21.47 7.04 -1.54
CA PHE A 173 -21.14 8.18 -2.38
C PHE A 173 -22.31 8.50 -3.31
N ASP A 174 -22.58 9.76 -3.50
CA ASP A 174 -23.51 10.24 -4.52
C ASP A 174 -22.93 9.93 -5.92
N PRO A 175 -23.67 9.22 -6.79
CA PRO A 175 -23.16 8.84 -8.10
C PRO A 175 -22.90 10.01 -9.05
N ALA A 176 -23.58 11.14 -8.85
CA ALA A 176 -23.46 12.31 -9.71
C ALA A 176 -22.27 13.20 -9.33
N THR A 177 -21.99 13.31 -8.03
CA THR A 177 -20.93 14.22 -7.52
C THR A 177 -19.68 13.49 -7.06
N GLY A 178 -19.76 12.18 -6.77
CA GLY A 178 -18.67 11.40 -6.17
C GLY A 178 -18.37 11.74 -4.71
N LEU A 179 -19.21 12.56 -4.07
CA LEU A 179 -19.05 12.97 -2.68
C LEU A 179 -19.75 12.01 -1.73
N VAL A 180 -19.22 11.85 -0.54
CA VAL A 180 -19.88 11.11 0.54
C VAL A 180 -21.21 11.80 0.86
N ASN A 181 -22.30 11.08 0.70
CA ASN A 181 -23.64 11.52 1.06
C ASN A 181 -24.15 10.87 2.35
N ARG A 182 -23.58 9.74 2.78
CA ARG A 182 -24.00 9.04 4.01
C ARG A 182 -22.88 8.16 4.58
N THR A 183 -22.71 8.19 5.90
CA THR A 183 -21.77 7.33 6.65
C THR A 183 -22.44 6.50 7.74
N GLU A 184 -23.75 6.67 7.99
CA GLU A 184 -24.53 6.00 9.03
C GLU A 184 -25.65 5.15 8.43
N GLY A 185 -26.08 4.13 9.20
CA GLY A 185 -27.21 3.28 8.80
C GLY A 185 -26.93 2.37 7.59
N ILE A 186 -25.68 2.25 7.17
CA ILE A 186 -25.26 1.35 6.11
C ILE A 186 -24.70 0.11 6.80
N TRP A 187 -25.50 -0.94 6.82
CA TRP A 187 -25.13 -2.24 7.35
C TRP A 187 -24.94 -3.17 6.17
N GLY A 188 -23.73 -3.69 5.98
CA GLY A 188 -23.58 -4.89 5.18
C GLY A 188 -24.41 -5.97 5.90
N LYS A 189 -25.60 -6.28 5.40
CA LYS A 189 -26.27 -7.51 5.76
C LYS A 189 -25.55 -8.62 5.04
N ASP A 190 -25.09 -9.59 5.81
CA ASP A 190 -24.62 -10.88 5.34
C ASP A 190 -25.66 -11.56 4.44
#